data_6d4c67e3515661c71f715a4a58d80927
#
_entry.id   6d4c67e3515661c71f715a4a58d80927
#
_cell.length_a   1.000
_cell.length_b   1.000
_cell.length_c   1.000
_cell.angle_alpha   90.00
_cell.angle_beta   90.00
_cell.angle_gamma   90.00
#
_symmetry.space_group_name_H-M   'P 1'
#
loop_
_entity.id
_entity.type
_entity.pdbx_description
1 polymer ?
#
loop_
_entity_poly.entity_id
_entity_poly.type
_entity_poly.pdbx_seq_one_letter_code
_entity_poly.pdbx_strand_id
1 'polypeptide(L)'
;MERATGIGGVFFRARDPEALTAWYAEHVGVPVQPDGYDVFTDSRNACVWSPFKEDTDYWPAEKQAMVNFTVPDLDAMLAQLRDAGTEVDDRIEVLEDIGRFGWAVDPEGNRFELWEPASAE
;
A
#
# COMPACT_ATOMS: atom_id res chain seq x y z
N MET A 1 0.37 9.43 -20.50
CA MET A 1 1.15 8.63 -19.53
C MET A 1 0.51 8.67 -18.17
N GLU A 2 0.31 7.51 -17.57
CA GLU A 2 -0.26 7.42 -16.24
C GLU A 2 0.78 7.82 -15.19
N ARG A 3 0.32 8.41 -14.10
CA ARG A 3 1.19 8.87 -13.03
C ARG A 3 0.62 8.49 -11.68
N ALA A 4 1.50 8.16 -10.73
CA ALA A 4 1.09 8.03 -9.35
C ALA A 4 0.69 9.42 -8.84
N THR A 5 -0.38 9.44 -8.04
CA THR A 5 -0.91 10.70 -7.51
C THR A 5 -0.56 10.93 -6.04
N GLY A 6 0.04 9.94 -5.39
CA GLY A 6 0.47 10.09 -4.01
C GLY A 6 0.92 8.76 -3.42
N ILE A 7 1.37 8.82 -2.19
CA ILE A 7 1.67 7.63 -1.40
C ILE A 7 0.39 7.22 -0.69
N GLY A 8 -0.11 6.03 -1.02
CA GLY A 8 -1.33 5.51 -0.41
C GLY A 8 -1.09 4.75 0.87
N GLY A 9 0.15 4.30 1.09
CA GLY A 9 0.46 3.61 2.33
C GLY A 9 1.89 3.17 2.43
N VAL A 10 2.30 2.89 3.66
CA VAL A 10 3.60 2.32 3.97
C VAL A 10 3.36 1.13 4.89
N PHE A 11 3.84 -0.05 4.50
CA PHE A 11 3.69 -1.28 5.24
C PHE A 11 5.08 -1.80 5.59
N PHE A 12 5.28 -2.27 6.81
CA PHE A 12 6.60 -2.72 7.22
C PHE A 12 6.49 -3.84 8.26
N ARG A 13 7.55 -4.61 8.39
CA ARG A 13 7.55 -5.76 9.28
C ARG A 13 7.74 -5.36 10.72
N ALA A 14 7.02 -6.04 11.61
CA ALA A 14 7.13 -5.84 13.04
C ALA A 14 6.99 -7.20 13.72
N ARG A 15 7.75 -7.41 14.81
CA ARG A 15 7.64 -8.63 15.59
C ARG A 15 6.29 -8.71 16.29
N ASP A 16 5.81 -7.57 16.77
CA ASP A 16 4.51 -7.48 17.43
C ASP A 16 3.81 -6.23 16.91
N PRO A 17 3.06 -6.34 15.80
CA PRO A 17 2.41 -5.18 15.19
C PRO A 17 1.47 -4.43 16.14
N GLU A 18 0.73 -5.15 16.99
CA GLU A 18 -0.20 -4.51 17.92
C GLU A 18 0.53 -3.67 18.95
N ALA A 19 1.59 -4.23 19.56
CA ALA A 19 2.36 -3.48 20.54
C ALA A 19 3.08 -2.30 19.90
N LEU A 20 3.59 -2.47 18.70
CA LEU A 20 4.28 -1.39 18.01
C LEU A 20 3.29 -0.27 17.64
N THR A 21 2.12 -0.62 17.16
CA THR A 21 1.07 0.35 16.84
C THR A 21 0.68 1.14 18.09
N ALA A 22 0.52 0.46 19.23
CA ALA A 22 0.20 1.13 20.50
C ALA A 22 1.29 2.11 20.90
N TRP A 23 2.55 1.71 20.71
CA TRP A 23 3.67 2.57 21.01
C TRP A 23 3.66 3.85 20.17
N TYR A 24 3.44 3.70 18.85
CA TYR A 24 3.40 4.85 17.96
C TYR A 24 2.18 5.75 18.25
N ALA A 25 1.04 5.15 18.59
CA ALA A 25 -0.13 5.94 18.96
C ALA A 25 0.14 6.78 20.20
N GLU A 26 0.78 6.18 21.22
CA GLU A 26 1.04 6.85 22.49
C GLU A 26 2.11 7.92 22.38
N HIS A 27 3.22 7.61 21.67
CA HIS A 27 4.41 8.46 21.70
C HIS A 27 4.55 9.37 20.48
N VAL A 28 3.92 9.04 19.37
CA VAL A 28 4.04 9.80 18.14
C VAL A 28 2.70 10.37 17.67
N GLY A 29 1.61 9.83 18.19
CA GLY A 29 0.28 10.32 17.85
C GLY A 29 -0.29 9.76 16.56
N VAL A 30 0.17 8.59 16.14
CA VAL A 30 -0.39 7.94 14.95
C VAL A 30 -1.85 7.58 15.24
N PRO A 31 -2.79 7.97 14.37
CA PRO A 31 -4.21 7.65 14.60
C PRO A 31 -4.48 6.16 14.43
N VAL A 32 -5.14 5.55 15.41
CA VAL A 32 -5.47 4.13 15.38
C VAL A 32 -6.95 4.00 15.08
N GLN A 33 -7.28 3.21 14.06
CA GLN A 33 -8.66 2.99 13.65
C GLN A 33 -9.19 1.69 14.23
N PRO A 34 -10.50 1.62 14.53
CA PRO A 34 -11.09 0.40 15.10
C PRO A 34 -10.97 -0.83 14.19
N ASP A 35 -10.83 -0.63 12.88
CA ASP A 35 -10.74 -1.72 11.91
C ASP A 35 -9.33 -2.29 11.74
N GLY A 36 -8.37 -1.77 12.51
CA GLY A 36 -7.01 -2.29 12.50
C GLY A 36 -6.08 -1.65 11.49
N TYR A 37 -6.54 -0.67 10.73
CA TYR A 37 -5.68 0.09 9.84
C TYR A 37 -5.52 1.50 10.37
N ASP A 38 -4.28 1.97 10.39
CA ASP A 38 -3.96 3.30 10.86
C ASP A 38 -3.88 4.20 9.64
N VAL A 39 -4.79 5.15 9.53
CA VAL A 39 -4.92 5.97 8.34
C VAL A 39 -4.75 7.43 8.68
N PHE A 40 -3.76 8.05 8.07
CA PHE A 40 -3.61 9.49 8.10
C PHE A 40 -4.54 10.07 7.03
N THR A 41 -5.47 10.89 7.45
CA THR A 41 -6.34 11.59 6.51
C THR A 41 -6.08 13.07 6.61
N ASP A 42 -5.68 13.67 5.49
CA ASP A 42 -5.66 15.11 5.39
C ASP A 42 -6.74 15.51 4.39
N SER A 43 -6.75 16.77 4.00
CA SER A 43 -7.79 17.28 3.12
C SER A 43 -7.73 16.71 1.70
N ARG A 44 -6.72 15.92 1.36
CA ARG A 44 -6.50 15.45 -0.01
C ARG A 44 -6.39 13.96 -0.15
N ASN A 45 -5.70 13.30 0.78
CA ASN A 45 -5.38 11.88 0.65
C ASN A 45 -5.54 11.15 1.95
N ALA A 46 -5.90 9.88 1.84
CA ALA A 46 -5.74 8.95 2.93
C ALA A 46 -4.42 8.21 2.70
N CYS A 47 -3.62 8.07 3.75
CA CYS A 47 -2.39 7.31 3.69
C CYS A 47 -2.40 6.27 4.81
N VAL A 48 -2.32 5.01 4.43
CA VAL A 48 -2.33 3.92 5.39
C VAL A 48 -0.93 3.71 5.94
N TRP A 49 -0.81 3.66 7.25
CA TRP A 49 0.44 3.31 7.91
C TRP A 49 0.16 2.02 8.67
N SER A 50 0.89 0.94 8.36
CA SER A 50 0.53 -0.35 8.93
C SER A 50 1.73 -1.26 9.13
N PRO A 51 2.06 -1.61 10.38
CA PRO A 51 3.01 -2.69 10.62
C PRO A 51 2.33 -4.03 10.39
N PHE A 52 3.05 -4.91 9.69
CA PHE A 52 2.62 -6.27 9.40
C PHE A 52 3.44 -7.23 10.25
N LYS A 53 2.96 -8.45 10.42
CA LYS A 53 3.75 -9.48 11.10
C LYS A 53 5.06 -9.71 10.35
N GLU A 54 6.13 -9.99 11.10
CA GLU A 54 7.46 -10.14 10.49
C GLU A 54 7.55 -11.29 9.50
N ASP A 55 6.67 -12.28 9.61
CA ASP A 55 6.63 -13.43 8.71
C ASP A 55 5.61 -13.30 7.58
N THR A 56 5.09 -12.11 7.33
CA THR A 56 4.13 -11.91 6.25
C THR A 56 4.74 -12.32 4.90
N ASP A 57 3.93 -12.92 4.06
CA ASP A 57 4.32 -13.27 2.69
C ASP A 57 3.81 -12.27 1.65
N TYR A 58 3.29 -11.14 2.10
CA TYR A 58 2.70 -10.13 1.22
C TYR A 58 3.74 -9.47 0.31
N TRP A 59 4.99 -9.45 0.75
CA TRP A 59 6.11 -9.02 -0.08
C TRP A 59 7.35 -9.84 0.30
N PRO A 60 8.44 -9.81 -0.53
CA PRO A 60 9.59 -10.67 -0.29
C PRO A 60 10.16 -10.57 1.12
N ALA A 61 10.54 -11.72 1.67
CA ALA A 61 10.97 -11.83 3.07
C ALA A 61 12.20 -10.98 3.38
N GLU A 62 13.09 -10.78 2.40
CA GLU A 62 14.31 -9.99 2.60
C GLU A 62 14.07 -8.48 2.53
N LYS A 63 12.84 -8.06 2.24
CA LYS A 63 12.50 -6.64 2.19
C LYS A 63 11.74 -6.25 3.44
N GLN A 64 12.16 -5.15 4.06
CA GLN A 64 11.54 -4.68 5.30
C GLN A 64 10.18 -4.06 5.08
N ALA A 65 9.97 -3.42 3.94
CA ALA A 65 8.79 -2.60 3.72
C ALA A 65 8.24 -2.74 2.32
N MET A 66 6.98 -2.37 2.15
CA MET A 66 6.33 -2.24 0.85
C MET A 66 5.59 -0.91 0.83
N VAL A 67 5.77 -0.16 -0.25
CA VAL A 67 5.11 1.13 -0.45
C VAL A 67 3.92 0.96 -1.38
N ASN A 68 2.84 1.66 -1.08
CA ASN A 68 1.64 1.71 -1.91
C ASN A 68 1.54 3.09 -2.54
N PHE A 69 1.26 3.12 -3.84
CA PHE A 69 1.02 4.38 -4.57
C PHE A 69 -0.42 4.44 -5.01
N THR A 70 -1.04 5.60 -4.89
CA THR A 70 -2.38 5.80 -5.45
C THR A 70 -2.27 6.18 -6.93
N VAL A 71 -3.19 5.64 -7.73
CA VAL A 71 -3.25 5.91 -9.16
C VAL A 71 -4.69 6.17 -9.57
N PRO A 72 -4.93 7.01 -10.59
CA PRO A 72 -6.30 7.28 -11.03
C PRO A 72 -6.90 6.16 -11.90
N ASP A 73 -6.05 5.38 -12.56
CA ASP A 73 -6.50 4.31 -13.47
C ASP A 73 -5.55 3.13 -13.36
N LEU A 74 -5.94 2.13 -12.59
CA LEU A 74 -5.09 0.98 -12.33
C LEU A 74 -4.80 0.18 -13.61
N ASP A 75 -5.82 -0.07 -14.43
CA ASP A 75 -5.61 -0.86 -15.64
C ASP A 75 -4.62 -0.20 -16.59
N ALA A 76 -4.75 1.11 -16.76
CA ALA A 76 -3.83 1.86 -17.62
C ALA A 76 -2.40 1.85 -17.06
N MET A 77 -2.27 1.99 -15.74
CA MET A 77 -0.95 1.94 -15.10
C MET A 77 -0.30 0.57 -15.26
N LEU A 78 -1.06 -0.49 -15.05
CA LEU A 78 -0.51 -1.85 -15.19
C LEU A 78 -0.10 -2.14 -16.64
N ALA A 79 -0.90 -1.68 -17.62
CA ALA A 79 -0.54 -1.82 -19.03
C ALA A 79 0.74 -1.06 -19.35
N GLN A 80 0.88 0.16 -18.83
CA GLN A 80 2.08 0.96 -19.03
C GLN A 80 3.31 0.27 -18.48
N LEU A 81 3.20 -0.32 -17.29
CA LEU A 81 4.31 -1.03 -16.68
C LEU A 81 4.69 -2.29 -17.47
N ARG A 82 3.70 -3.04 -17.95
CA ARG A 82 3.97 -4.21 -18.78
C ARG A 82 4.67 -3.82 -20.09
N ASP A 83 4.23 -2.74 -20.70
CA ASP A 83 4.87 -2.25 -21.93
C ASP A 83 6.30 -1.82 -21.70
N ALA A 84 6.63 -1.39 -20.49
CA ALA A 84 8.00 -1.02 -20.12
C ALA A 84 8.87 -2.22 -19.74
N GLY A 85 8.31 -3.43 -19.76
CA GLY A 85 9.04 -4.64 -19.40
C GLY A 85 9.10 -4.91 -17.91
N THR A 86 8.28 -4.22 -17.12
CA THR A 86 8.24 -4.40 -15.67
C THR A 86 7.50 -5.71 -15.33
N GLU A 87 7.97 -6.38 -14.30
CA GLU A 87 7.26 -7.54 -13.77
C GLU A 87 6.00 -7.09 -13.05
N VAL A 88 4.84 -7.52 -13.54
CA VAL A 88 3.53 -7.13 -13.00
C VAL A 88 2.78 -8.40 -12.60
N ASP A 89 2.22 -8.41 -11.38
CA ASP A 89 1.40 -9.52 -10.93
C ASP A 89 0.13 -9.59 -11.77
N ASP A 90 -0.27 -10.79 -12.16
CA ASP A 90 -1.50 -10.99 -12.95
C ASP A 90 -2.77 -10.77 -12.12
N ARG A 91 -2.64 -10.86 -10.80
CA ARG A 91 -3.79 -10.73 -9.90
C ARG A 91 -4.16 -9.28 -9.67
N ILE A 92 -5.46 -9.01 -9.64
CA ILE A 92 -6.02 -7.75 -9.20
C ILE A 92 -6.97 -8.07 -8.07
N GLU A 93 -6.89 -7.31 -6.99
CA GLU A 93 -7.80 -7.48 -5.86
C GLU A 93 -8.76 -6.31 -5.80
N VAL A 94 -10.05 -6.59 -5.66
CA VAL A 94 -11.07 -5.56 -5.53
C VAL A 94 -11.66 -5.64 -4.14
N LEU A 95 -11.56 -4.55 -3.39
CA LEU A 95 -12.15 -4.44 -2.06
C LEU A 95 -13.24 -3.39 -2.13
N GLU A 96 -14.47 -3.82 -1.88
CA GLU A 96 -15.63 -2.92 -1.94
C GLU A 96 -15.41 -1.73 -1.00
N ASP A 97 -15.75 -0.55 -1.47
CA ASP A 97 -15.61 0.72 -0.77
C ASP A 97 -14.17 1.20 -0.55
N ILE A 98 -13.16 0.39 -0.87
CA ILE A 98 -11.76 0.76 -0.72
C ILE A 98 -11.12 1.00 -2.09
N GLY A 99 -11.32 0.11 -3.03
CA GLY A 99 -10.81 0.27 -4.37
C GLY A 99 -10.22 -0.99 -4.95
N ARG A 100 -9.38 -0.80 -5.95
CA ARG A 100 -8.73 -1.88 -6.69
C ARG A 100 -7.22 -1.82 -6.49
N PHE A 101 -6.60 -2.99 -6.37
CA PHE A 101 -5.18 -3.10 -6.06
C PHE A 101 -4.47 -3.98 -7.09
N GLY A 102 -3.26 -3.57 -7.45
CA GLY A 102 -2.36 -4.37 -8.25
C GLY A 102 -0.94 -4.27 -7.70
N TRP A 103 -0.04 -5.09 -8.24
CA TRP A 103 1.33 -5.17 -7.72
C TRP A 103 2.33 -5.30 -8.85
N ALA A 104 3.51 -4.74 -8.64
CA ALA A 104 4.62 -4.86 -9.58
C ALA A 104 5.92 -4.86 -8.80
N VAL A 105 7.02 -5.12 -9.50
CA VAL A 105 8.35 -5.19 -8.89
C VAL A 105 9.26 -4.20 -9.60
N ASP A 106 9.96 -3.38 -8.84
CA ASP A 106 10.87 -2.39 -9.41
C ASP A 106 12.21 -3.02 -9.81
N PRO A 107 13.11 -2.26 -10.49
CA PRO A 107 14.37 -2.82 -10.95
C PRO A 107 15.30 -3.33 -9.85
N GLU A 108 15.08 -2.98 -8.60
CA GLU A 108 15.89 -3.47 -7.48
C GLU A 108 15.20 -4.57 -6.68
N GLY A 109 14.11 -5.10 -7.20
CA GLY A 109 13.41 -6.21 -6.55
C GLY A 109 12.44 -5.82 -5.48
N ASN A 110 12.09 -4.55 -5.36
CA ASN A 110 11.08 -4.12 -4.39
C ASN A 110 9.69 -4.31 -4.97
N ARG A 111 8.87 -5.10 -4.29
CA ARG A 111 7.46 -5.21 -4.64
C ARG A 111 6.76 -3.95 -4.16
N PHE A 112 5.92 -3.36 -5.00
CA PHE A 112 5.11 -2.21 -4.60
C PHE A 112 3.66 -2.45 -5.00
N GLU A 113 2.78 -1.76 -4.31
CA GLU A 113 1.35 -1.88 -4.51
C GLU A 113 0.81 -0.62 -5.18
N LEU A 114 -0.14 -0.81 -6.09
CA LEU A 114 -0.82 0.28 -6.76
C LEU A 114 -2.29 0.22 -6.36
N TRP A 115 -2.84 1.35 -6.00
CA TRP A 115 -4.19 1.44 -5.47
C TRP A 115 -4.97 2.50 -6.24
N GLU A 116 -6.06 2.05 -6.88
CA GLU A 116 -7.03 2.96 -7.45
C GLU A 116 -8.16 3.08 -6.44
N PRO A 117 -8.25 4.21 -5.71
CA PRO A 117 -9.27 4.35 -4.67
C PRO A 117 -10.67 4.26 -5.24
N ALA A 118 -11.60 3.73 -4.42
CA ALA A 118 -13.00 3.67 -4.82
C ALA A 118 -13.54 5.08 -4.99
N SER A 119 -14.48 5.21 -5.93
CA SER A 119 -15.14 6.50 -6.17
C SER A 119 -15.89 6.96 -4.92
N ALA A 120 -15.83 8.26 -4.66
CA ALA A 120 -16.51 8.85 -3.52
C ALA A 120 -18.02 9.00 -3.71
N GLU A 121 -18.53 8.64 -4.84
CA GLU A 121 -19.98 8.76 -5.15
C GLU A 121 -20.82 7.80 -4.36
#